data_e1db369712e81bc5c60fc89e31410d4b
#
_entry.id   e1db369712e81bc5c60fc89e31410d4b
#
_cell.length_a   1.000
_cell.length_b   1.000
_cell.length_c   1.000
_cell.angle_alpha   90.00
_cell.angle_beta   90.00
_cell.angle_gamma   90.00
#
_symmetry.space_group_name_H-M   'P 1'
#
loop_
_entity.id
_entity.type
_entity.pdbx_description
1 polymer ?
#
loop_
_entity_poly.entity_id
_entity_poly.type
_entity_poly.pdbx_seq_one_letter_code
_entity_poly.pdbx_strand_id
1 'polypeptide(L)'
;MGLICHLDFDIGISNNMGSRHLSRSIAMQSLYEKDFMGDKVDLEEVLERNIREFGPGLEDTDFARKLALGVAENMDKIDKIIEKAAPEWPIEQINIVDRNVLRIGLYELIYSNKEEVPPKVAINEAIELAKMFGGESSGKFINGVLGTVFKQISN
;
A
#
# COMPACT_ATOMS: atom_id res chain seq x y z
N MET A 1 -6.47 -10.71 12.90
CA MET A 1 -6.27 -9.32 12.50
C MET A 1 -6.06 -8.35 13.65
N GLY A 2 -6.24 -8.79 14.88
CA GLY A 2 -6.06 -7.95 16.05
C GLY A 2 -4.60 -7.56 16.36
N LEU A 3 -3.64 -8.25 15.79
CA LEU A 3 -2.22 -8.02 16.09
C LEU A 3 -1.66 -6.74 15.49
N ILE A 4 -2.29 -6.21 14.46
CA ILE A 4 -1.81 -5.03 13.75
C ILE A 4 -2.20 -3.75 14.48
N CYS A 5 -3.22 -3.81 15.33
CA CYS A 5 -3.74 -2.66 16.05
C CYS A 5 -2.77 -2.05 17.06
N HIS A 6 -1.85 -2.85 17.59
CA HIS A 6 -0.97 -2.39 18.67
C HIS A 6 0.21 -1.55 18.21
N LEU A 7 0.52 -1.58 16.93
CA LEU A 7 1.70 -0.88 16.40
C LEU A 7 1.41 0.56 16.02
N ASP A 8 0.14 0.89 15.79
CA ASP A 8 -0.21 2.19 15.22
C ASP A 8 -0.62 3.25 16.24
N PHE A 9 -0.89 2.83 17.48
CA PHE A 9 -1.46 3.76 18.47
C PHE A 9 -0.46 4.72 19.09
N ASP A 10 0.80 4.36 19.12
CA ASP A 10 1.83 5.20 19.73
C ASP A 10 2.30 6.32 18.82
N ILE A 11 1.85 6.31 17.59
CA ILE A 11 2.21 7.35 16.64
C ILE A 11 1.10 8.38 16.59
N GLY A 12 0.68 8.88 17.72
CA GLY A 12 -0.32 9.94 17.81
C GLY A 12 0.19 11.23 17.19
N ILE A 13 0.48 11.19 15.94
CA ILE A 13 1.11 12.27 15.24
C ILE A 13 0.04 13.12 14.62
N SER A 14 0.01 14.35 15.06
CA SER A 14 -0.92 15.36 14.62
C SER A 14 -0.55 16.04 13.31
N ASN A 15 0.37 15.47 12.54
CA ASN A 15 0.78 16.08 11.28
C ASN A 15 0.30 15.27 10.07
N ASN A 16 0.28 15.90 8.91
CA ASN A 16 -0.17 15.31 7.65
C ASN A 16 0.57 14.03 7.28
N MET A 17 1.83 13.89 7.67
CA MET A 17 2.64 12.71 7.34
C MET A 17 2.19 11.49 8.13
N GLY A 18 1.91 11.67 9.44
CA GLY A 18 1.42 10.59 10.27
C GLY A 18 0.05 10.10 9.85
N SER A 19 -0.83 11.04 9.46
CA SER A 19 -2.16 10.73 8.97
C SER A 19 -2.10 9.95 7.66
N ARG A 20 -1.25 10.34 6.73
CA ARG A 20 -1.08 9.61 5.45
C ARG A 20 -0.44 8.25 5.65
N HIS A 21 0.50 8.15 6.59
CA HIS A 21 1.10 6.85 6.94
C HIS A 21 0.02 5.90 7.46
N LEU A 22 -0.84 6.36 8.37
CA LEU A 22 -1.95 5.56 8.87
C LEU A 22 -2.94 5.20 7.76
N SER A 23 -3.25 6.14 6.87
CA SER A 23 -4.11 5.89 5.72
C SER A 23 -3.55 4.80 4.80
N ARG A 24 -2.24 4.81 4.57
CA ARG A 24 -1.59 3.76 3.78
C ARG A 24 -1.66 2.40 4.47
N SER A 25 -1.48 2.38 5.78
CA SER A 25 -1.63 1.15 6.57
C SER A 25 -3.05 0.59 6.46
N ILE A 26 -4.05 1.45 6.56
CA ILE A 26 -5.47 1.04 6.44
C ILE A 26 -5.75 0.51 5.04
N ALA A 27 -5.25 1.19 4.01
CA ALA A 27 -5.42 0.74 2.63
C ALA A 27 -4.76 -0.63 2.42
N MET A 28 -3.53 -0.81 2.93
CA MET A 28 -2.81 -2.08 2.79
C MET A 28 -3.56 -3.21 3.50
N GLN A 29 -4.02 -2.99 4.72
CA GLN A 29 -4.76 -4.01 5.47
C GLN A 29 -6.06 -4.39 4.76
N SER A 30 -6.73 -3.42 4.16
CA SER A 30 -7.98 -3.66 3.44
C SER A 30 -7.74 -4.46 2.16
N LEU A 31 -6.71 -4.10 1.41
CA LEU A 31 -6.32 -4.85 0.21
C LEU A 31 -5.82 -6.25 0.56
N TYR A 32 -5.09 -6.39 1.65
CA TYR A 32 -4.65 -7.69 2.16
C TYR A 32 -5.85 -8.58 2.46
N GLU A 33 -6.83 -8.07 3.17
CA GLU A 33 -8.02 -8.85 3.53
C GLU A 33 -8.80 -9.26 2.28
N LYS A 34 -8.99 -8.35 1.33
CA LYS A 34 -9.66 -8.65 0.07
C LYS A 34 -8.89 -9.71 -0.74
N ASP A 35 -7.58 -9.58 -0.79
CA ASP A 35 -6.71 -10.53 -1.50
C ASP A 35 -6.81 -11.93 -0.87
N PHE A 36 -6.76 -11.99 0.46
CA PHE A 36 -6.82 -13.25 1.20
C PHE A 36 -8.20 -13.92 1.13
N MET A 37 -9.26 -13.14 1.30
CA MET A 37 -10.63 -13.67 1.38
C MET A 37 -11.32 -13.81 0.03
N GLY A 38 -10.81 -13.12 -1.00
CA GLY A 38 -11.40 -13.21 -2.34
C GLY A 38 -12.83 -12.68 -2.39
N ASP A 39 -13.69 -13.42 -3.05
CA ASP A 39 -15.08 -13.00 -3.28
C ASP A 39 -15.97 -13.08 -2.03
N LYS A 40 -15.44 -13.59 -0.93
CA LYS A 40 -16.18 -13.67 0.33
C LYS A 40 -16.38 -12.30 0.99
N VAL A 41 -15.59 -11.32 0.60
CA VAL A 41 -15.68 -9.96 1.16
C VAL A 41 -15.72 -8.92 0.05
N ASP A 42 -16.36 -7.80 0.35
CA ASP A 42 -16.38 -6.64 -0.52
C ASP A 42 -15.35 -5.64 -0.03
N LEU A 43 -14.51 -5.14 -0.94
CA LEU A 43 -13.42 -4.22 -0.58
C LEU A 43 -13.93 -2.95 0.09
N GLU A 44 -15.01 -2.36 -0.44
CA GLU A 44 -15.53 -1.13 0.13
C GLU A 44 -16.01 -1.32 1.57
N GLU A 45 -16.68 -2.43 1.85
CA GLU A 45 -17.13 -2.75 3.21
C GLU A 45 -15.95 -2.97 4.16
N VAL A 46 -14.93 -3.71 3.70
CA VAL A 46 -13.72 -3.94 4.49
C VAL A 46 -13.02 -2.61 4.79
N LEU A 47 -12.89 -1.77 3.77
CA LEU A 47 -12.22 -0.48 3.89
C LEU A 47 -12.95 0.43 4.88
N GLU A 48 -14.27 0.56 4.76
CA GLU A 48 -15.05 1.41 5.69
C GLU A 48 -14.99 0.89 7.12
N ARG A 49 -15.02 -0.42 7.30
CA ARG A 49 -14.84 -1.01 8.64
C ARG A 49 -13.46 -0.68 9.20
N ASN A 50 -12.41 -0.82 8.42
CA ASN A 50 -11.05 -0.55 8.88
C ASN A 50 -10.84 0.95 9.16
N ILE A 51 -11.45 1.82 8.39
CA ILE A 51 -11.42 3.25 8.67
C ILE A 51 -12.08 3.55 10.02
N ARG A 52 -13.24 2.94 10.30
CA ARG A 52 -13.93 3.14 11.59
C ARG A 52 -13.11 2.63 12.77
N GLU A 53 -12.47 1.47 12.61
CA GLU A 53 -11.77 0.80 13.73
C GLU A 53 -10.37 1.38 13.97
N PHE A 54 -9.63 1.68 12.91
CA PHE A 54 -8.22 2.04 13.03
C PHE A 54 -7.93 3.50 12.69
N GLY A 55 -8.91 4.20 12.17
CA GLY A 55 -8.75 5.58 11.74
C GLY A 55 -9.45 6.64 12.58
N PRO A 56 -9.85 6.41 13.86
CA PRO A 56 -10.40 7.51 14.65
C PRO A 56 -9.34 8.62 14.77
N GLY A 57 -9.70 9.82 14.38
CA GLY A 57 -8.77 10.91 14.38
C GLY A 57 -8.11 11.20 13.04
N LEU A 58 -8.35 10.37 12.01
CA LEU A 58 -7.94 10.73 10.66
C LEU A 58 -8.75 11.95 10.21
N GLU A 59 -8.06 13.01 9.85
CA GLU A 59 -8.73 14.21 9.34
C GLU A 59 -9.22 13.99 7.91
N ASP A 60 -8.46 13.19 7.12
CA ASP A 60 -8.77 12.93 5.73
C ASP A 60 -8.84 11.42 5.48
N THR A 61 -10.05 10.87 5.54
CA THR A 61 -10.28 9.46 5.25
C THR A 61 -10.31 9.20 3.75
N ASP A 62 -10.45 10.23 2.92
CA ASP A 62 -10.53 10.07 1.47
C ASP A 62 -9.21 9.57 0.87
N PHE A 63 -8.09 9.91 1.49
CA PHE A 63 -6.80 9.41 1.02
C PHE A 63 -6.72 7.88 1.09
N ALA A 64 -7.19 7.28 2.19
CA ALA A 64 -7.23 5.83 2.32
C ALA A 64 -8.14 5.20 1.28
N ARG A 65 -9.31 5.80 1.06
CA ARG A 65 -10.27 5.30 0.05
C ARG A 65 -9.70 5.39 -1.36
N LYS A 66 -9.09 6.51 -1.68
CA LYS A 66 -8.49 6.74 -3.00
C LYS A 66 -7.39 5.71 -3.29
N LEU A 67 -6.55 5.41 -2.29
CA LEU A 67 -5.50 4.41 -2.45
C LEU A 67 -6.07 3.02 -2.69
N ALA A 68 -6.94 2.55 -1.81
CA ALA A 68 -7.44 1.19 -1.90
C ALA A 68 -8.30 0.97 -3.15
N LEU A 69 -9.21 1.89 -3.42
CA LEU A 69 -10.10 1.78 -4.58
C LEU A 69 -9.33 2.02 -5.89
N GLY A 70 -8.37 2.95 -5.87
CA GLY A 70 -7.54 3.19 -7.04
C GLY A 70 -6.69 1.99 -7.41
N VAL A 71 -6.13 1.30 -6.43
CA VAL A 71 -5.41 0.04 -6.67
C VAL A 71 -6.36 -0.99 -7.28
N ALA A 72 -7.55 -1.16 -6.71
CA ALA A 72 -8.52 -2.14 -7.20
C ALA A 72 -8.94 -1.87 -8.65
N GLU A 73 -9.17 -0.61 -8.99
CA GLU A 73 -9.57 -0.22 -10.35
C GLU A 73 -8.45 -0.46 -11.37
N ASN A 74 -7.19 -0.39 -10.94
CA ASN A 74 -6.04 -0.52 -11.83
C ASN A 74 -5.25 -1.81 -11.59
N MET A 75 -5.85 -2.77 -10.91
CA MET A 75 -5.17 -3.99 -10.45
C MET A 75 -4.46 -4.73 -11.58
N ASP A 76 -5.15 -4.97 -12.70
CA ASP A 76 -4.56 -5.71 -13.81
C ASP A 76 -3.35 -5.00 -14.41
N LYS A 77 -3.43 -3.70 -14.56
CA LYS A 77 -2.33 -2.90 -15.10
C LYS A 77 -1.14 -2.89 -14.14
N ILE A 78 -1.43 -2.71 -12.86
CA ILE A 78 -0.40 -2.68 -11.82
C ILE A 78 0.30 -4.03 -11.73
N ASP A 79 -0.45 -5.13 -11.72
CA ASP A 79 0.12 -6.46 -11.64
C ASP A 79 1.01 -6.78 -12.84
N LYS A 80 0.64 -6.33 -14.03
CA LYS A 80 1.49 -6.48 -15.21
C LYS A 80 2.81 -5.73 -15.09
N ILE A 81 2.79 -4.57 -14.46
CA ILE A 81 4.02 -3.81 -14.21
C ILE A 81 4.90 -4.56 -13.22
N ILE A 82 4.31 -5.12 -12.17
CA ILE A 82 5.06 -5.93 -11.19
C ILE A 82 5.71 -7.14 -11.88
N GLU A 83 4.97 -7.84 -12.71
CA GLU A 83 5.48 -9.01 -13.44
C GLU A 83 6.67 -8.65 -14.32
N LYS A 84 6.63 -7.52 -14.99
CA LYS A 84 7.74 -7.06 -15.82
C LYS A 84 8.96 -6.63 -15.01
N ALA A 85 8.73 -5.99 -13.86
CA ALA A 85 9.81 -5.49 -13.01
C ALA A 85 10.47 -6.60 -12.19
N ALA A 86 9.74 -7.68 -11.90
CA ALA A 86 10.23 -8.80 -11.12
C ALA A 86 9.85 -10.13 -11.80
N PRO A 87 10.42 -10.41 -12.99
CA PRO A 87 10.01 -11.57 -13.79
C PRO A 87 10.29 -12.91 -13.14
N GLU A 88 11.20 -12.95 -12.17
CA GLU A 88 11.51 -14.19 -11.44
C GLU A 88 10.45 -14.53 -10.39
N TRP A 89 9.53 -13.60 -10.12
CA TRP A 89 8.53 -13.76 -9.07
C TRP A 89 7.12 -13.61 -9.64
N PRO A 90 6.48 -14.72 -10.06
CA PRO A 90 5.06 -14.66 -10.46
C PRO A 90 4.23 -14.02 -9.36
N ILE A 91 3.23 -13.24 -9.74
CA ILE A 91 2.45 -12.44 -8.78
C ILE A 91 1.84 -13.29 -7.67
N GLU A 92 1.43 -14.52 -8.00
CA GLU A 92 0.84 -15.45 -7.04
C GLU A 92 1.85 -15.97 -6.02
N GLN A 93 3.15 -15.92 -6.35
CA GLN A 93 4.22 -16.38 -5.45
C GLN A 93 4.79 -15.28 -4.58
N ILE A 94 4.50 -14.02 -4.91
CA ILE A 94 4.84 -12.91 -4.02
C ILE A 94 3.89 -12.97 -2.83
N ASN A 95 4.44 -12.90 -1.60
CA ASN A 95 3.56 -13.00 -0.43
C ASN A 95 2.55 -11.86 -0.40
N ILE A 96 1.44 -12.07 0.30
CA ILE A 96 0.30 -11.13 0.28
C ILE A 96 0.69 -9.74 0.75
N VAL A 97 1.53 -9.63 1.77
CA VAL A 97 1.99 -8.32 2.26
C VAL A 97 2.76 -7.59 1.16
N ASP A 98 3.78 -8.22 0.63
CA ASP A 98 4.66 -7.58 -0.36
C ASP A 98 3.92 -7.19 -1.62
N ARG A 99 3.05 -8.06 -2.14
CA ARG A 99 2.34 -7.72 -3.38
C ARG A 99 1.35 -6.58 -3.19
N ASN A 100 0.69 -6.48 -2.03
CA ASN A 100 -0.23 -5.38 -1.78
C ASN A 100 0.51 -4.08 -1.48
N VAL A 101 1.66 -4.14 -0.82
CA VAL A 101 2.53 -2.98 -0.66
C VAL A 101 3.03 -2.48 -2.02
N LEU A 102 3.46 -3.41 -2.90
CA LEU A 102 3.87 -3.06 -4.27
C LEU A 102 2.73 -2.38 -5.03
N ARG A 103 1.52 -2.91 -4.91
CA ARG A 103 0.35 -2.35 -5.58
C ARG A 103 0.09 -0.91 -5.13
N ILE A 104 0.16 -0.64 -3.84
CA ILE A 104 0.01 0.72 -3.31
C ILE A 104 1.14 1.63 -3.79
N GLY A 105 2.38 1.17 -3.68
CA GLY A 105 3.54 1.96 -4.10
C GLY A 105 3.50 2.32 -5.58
N LEU A 106 3.12 1.35 -6.42
CA LEU A 106 2.99 1.59 -7.86
C LEU A 106 1.83 2.50 -8.19
N TYR A 107 0.71 2.36 -7.49
CA TYR A 107 -0.41 3.26 -7.67
C TYR A 107 0.02 4.70 -7.40
N GLU A 108 0.68 4.95 -6.27
CA GLU A 108 1.15 6.29 -5.95
C GLU A 108 2.21 6.78 -6.92
N LEU A 109 3.13 5.91 -7.33
CA LEU A 109 4.22 6.27 -8.24
C LEU A 109 3.71 6.66 -9.62
N ILE A 110 2.67 6.02 -10.11
CA ILE A 110 2.19 6.16 -11.48
C ILE A 110 0.98 7.08 -11.58
N TYR A 111 0.02 6.94 -10.68
CA TYR A 111 -1.29 7.58 -10.80
C TYR A 111 -1.49 8.79 -9.88
N SER A 112 -0.67 8.95 -8.84
CA SER A 112 -0.84 10.08 -7.93
C SER A 112 -0.25 11.36 -8.48
N ASN A 113 -0.78 12.48 -8.02
CA ASN A 113 -0.23 13.80 -8.32
C ASN A 113 1.18 13.90 -7.73
N LYS A 114 2.16 14.16 -8.59
CA LYS A 114 3.57 14.22 -8.21
C LYS A 114 3.89 15.35 -7.22
N GLU A 115 3.07 16.38 -7.19
CA GLU A 115 3.24 17.48 -6.23
C GLU A 115 2.80 17.04 -4.83
N GLU A 116 1.74 16.23 -4.74
CA GLU A 116 1.25 15.71 -3.47
C GLU A 116 2.08 14.53 -2.97
N VAL A 117 2.45 13.62 -3.88
CA VAL A 117 3.23 12.45 -3.56
C VAL A 117 4.40 12.36 -4.55
N PRO A 118 5.53 13.00 -4.26
CA PRO A 118 6.71 12.86 -5.11
C PRO A 118 7.15 11.39 -5.20
N PRO A 119 7.77 10.98 -6.32
CA PRO A 119 8.18 9.58 -6.50
C PRO A 119 9.03 9.01 -5.37
N LYS A 120 9.96 9.78 -4.83
CA LYS A 120 10.80 9.33 -3.72
C LYS A 120 9.98 9.08 -2.45
N VAL A 121 8.95 9.90 -2.22
CA VAL A 121 8.05 9.72 -1.07
C VAL A 121 7.24 8.44 -1.26
N ALA A 122 6.70 8.21 -2.45
CA ALA A 122 5.94 6.99 -2.74
C ALA A 122 6.79 5.74 -2.47
N ILE A 123 8.03 5.74 -2.94
CA ILE A 123 8.93 4.60 -2.76
C ILE A 123 9.29 4.41 -1.28
N ASN A 124 9.69 5.49 -0.60
CA ASN A 124 10.09 5.41 0.81
C ASN A 124 8.93 4.97 1.71
N GLU A 125 7.73 5.46 1.45
CA GLU A 125 6.55 5.07 2.22
C GLU A 125 6.21 3.60 2.01
N ALA A 126 6.34 3.11 0.78
CA ALA A 126 6.13 1.69 0.49
C ALA A 126 7.16 0.82 1.22
N ILE A 127 8.43 1.24 1.25
CA ILE A 127 9.49 0.52 1.96
C ILE A 127 9.17 0.46 3.46
N GLU A 128 8.79 1.58 4.06
CA GLU A 128 8.46 1.62 5.49
C GLU A 128 7.23 0.74 5.80
N LEU A 129 6.24 0.78 4.93
CA LEU A 129 5.05 -0.06 5.07
C LEU A 129 5.43 -1.54 5.01
N ALA A 130 6.29 -1.92 4.07
CA ALA A 130 6.78 -3.29 3.95
C ALA A 130 7.55 -3.74 5.19
N LYS A 131 8.41 -2.88 5.72
CA LYS A 131 9.17 -3.19 6.94
C LYS A 131 8.25 -3.39 8.13
N MET A 132 7.22 -2.56 8.25
CA MET A 132 6.26 -2.62 9.35
C MET A 132 5.51 -3.96 9.37
N PHE A 133 5.07 -4.44 8.21
CA PHE A 133 4.22 -5.63 8.13
C PHE A 133 4.99 -6.90 7.75
N GLY A 134 6.12 -6.79 7.07
CA GLY A 134 6.86 -7.94 6.55
C GLY A 134 8.33 -8.06 6.98
N GLY A 135 8.88 -7.03 7.60
CA GLY A 135 10.27 -7.04 8.08
C GLY A 135 11.26 -6.48 7.07
N GLU A 136 12.54 -6.57 7.42
CA GLU A 136 13.64 -5.97 6.64
C GLU A 136 13.77 -6.53 5.23
N SER A 137 13.60 -7.84 5.06
CA SER A 137 13.70 -8.47 3.74
C SER A 137 12.61 -7.98 2.80
N SER A 138 11.41 -7.75 3.33
CA SER A 138 10.31 -7.16 2.55
C SER A 138 10.69 -5.75 2.06
N GLY A 139 11.25 -4.93 2.95
CA GLY A 139 11.68 -3.58 2.58
C GLY A 139 12.69 -3.58 1.43
N LYS A 140 13.65 -4.50 1.45
CA LYS A 140 14.64 -4.63 0.39
C LYS A 140 14.02 -5.06 -0.93
N PHE A 141 13.09 -6.01 -0.89
CA PHE A 141 12.39 -6.49 -2.08
C PHE A 141 11.58 -5.36 -2.73
N ILE A 142 10.80 -4.63 -1.92
CA ILE A 142 10.00 -3.51 -2.39
C ILE A 142 10.88 -2.44 -3.03
N ASN A 143 12.00 -2.09 -2.38
CA ASN A 143 12.93 -1.10 -2.92
C ASN A 143 13.47 -1.53 -4.28
N GLY A 144 13.83 -2.80 -4.44
CA GLY A 144 14.34 -3.32 -5.70
C GLY A 144 13.32 -3.20 -6.83
N VAL A 145 12.09 -3.61 -6.59
CA VAL A 145 11.04 -3.59 -7.61
C VAL A 145 10.65 -2.16 -7.97
N LEU A 146 10.34 -1.33 -6.96
CA LEU A 146 9.92 0.05 -7.21
C LEU A 146 11.04 0.90 -7.82
N GLY A 147 12.29 0.65 -7.42
CA GLY A 147 13.45 1.32 -8.01
C GLY A 147 13.60 0.98 -9.49
N THR A 148 13.37 -0.27 -9.86
CA THR A 148 13.40 -0.70 -11.27
C THR A 148 12.33 0.02 -12.08
N VAL A 149 11.10 0.08 -11.58
CA VAL A 149 10.01 0.78 -12.25
C VAL A 149 10.31 2.27 -12.36
N PHE A 150 10.82 2.89 -11.30
CA PHE A 150 11.13 4.31 -11.28
C PHE A 150 12.16 4.66 -12.35
N LYS A 151 13.19 3.85 -12.50
CA LYS A 151 14.20 4.06 -13.56
C LYS A 151 13.59 4.01 -14.96
N GLN A 152 12.67 3.08 -15.18
CA GLN A 152 12.01 2.93 -16.47
C GLN A 152 11.13 4.11 -16.84
N ILE A 153 10.38 4.64 -15.89
CA ILE A 153 9.47 5.77 -16.14
C ILE A 153 10.19 7.13 -16.14
N SER A 154 11.39 7.19 -15.59
CA SER A 154 12.18 8.42 -15.54
C SER A 154 13.03 8.65 -16.78
N ASN A 155 13.13 7.67 -17.66
CA ASN A 155 13.92 7.77 -18.90
C ASN A 155 13.05 8.19 -20.09
#